data_4399980345c739ce3529b8a0aaf96926
#
_entry.id   4399980345c739ce3529b8a0aaf96926
#
_cell.length_a   1.000
_cell.length_b   1.000
_cell.length_c   1.000
_cell.angle_alpha   90.00
_cell.angle_beta   90.00
_cell.angle_gamma   90.00
#
_symmetry.space_group_name_H-M   'P 1'
#
loop_
_entity.id
_entity.type
_entity.pdbx_description
1 polymer ?
#
loop_
_entity_poly.entity_id
_entity_poly.type
_entity_poly.pdbx_seq_one_letter_code
_entity_poly.pdbx_strand_id
1 'polypeptide(L)'
;MEDSPSMCAGYNAGMHDSDAKYKVYLHQDVFIQESHFIEYLLERFQQNADIGMIGVMGGIGMPKTGVAYLAWNAGAVNCCDPDMAYRLYCAKNQKEDRIVAAVDGLLMATQYDVAWREDLFVNFDFYDVSQSFEMRKAGYHIVVPYQKTPWVIHDSSFA
;
A
#
# COMPACT_ATOMS: atom_id res chain seq x y z
N MET A 1 1.01 16.85 -4.31
CA MET A 1 1.80 17.77 -3.45
C MET A 1 3.13 18.01 -4.16
N GLU A 2 3.19 19.10 -4.90
CA GLU A 2 4.44 19.53 -5.51
C GLU A 2 5.39 19.96 -4.39
N ASP A 3 6.66 19.63 -4.52
CA ASP A 3 7.76 20.04 -3.62
C ASP A 3 7.75 19.47 -2.18
N SER A 4 7.14 18.31 -1.94
CA SER A 4 7.32 17.67 -0.63
C SER A 4 8.77 17.17 -0.45
N PRO A 5 9.41 17.42 0.70
CA PRO A 5 10.80 17.01 0.94
C PRO A 5 10.97 15.48 1.03
N SER A 6 9.91 14.74 1.34
CA SER A 6 9.90 13.28 1.40
C SER A 6 8.49 12.72 1.24
N MET A 7 8.37 11.42 0.98
CA MET A 7 7.06 10.75 0.96
C MET A 7 6.36 10.84 2.31
N CYS A 8 7.08 10.64 3.42
CA CYS A 8 6.50 10.72 4.76
C CYS A 8 5.94 12.12 5.07
N ALA A 9 6.68 13.18 4.74
CA ALA A 9 6.21 14.56 4.94
C ALA A 9 4.98 14.88 4.08
N GLY A 10 5.00 14.46 2.80
CA GLY A 10 3.87 14.62 1.90
C GLY A 10 2.62 13.90 2.37
N TYR A 11 2.78 12.67 2.83
CA TYR A 11 1.65 11.87 3.33
C TYR A 11 1.12 12.36 4.69
N ASN A 12 1.98 12.85 5.59
CA ASN A 12 1.53 13.55 6.81
C ASN A 12 0.72 14.81 6.48
N ALA A 13 1.20 15.63 5.55
CA ALA A 13 0.48 16.82 5.11
C ALA A 13 -0.91 16.45 4.55
N GLY A 14 -0.98 15.47 3.62
CA GLY A 14 -2.24 15.00 3.08
C GLY A 14 -3.16 14.34 4.11
N MET A 15 -2.59 13.64 5.10
CA MET A 15 -3.35 13.05 6.21
C MET A 15 -4.04 14.13 7.06
N HIS A 16 -3.36 15.24 7.33
CA HIS A 16 -3.87 16.35 8.14
C HIS A 16 -4.77 17.33 7.38
N ASP A 17 -4.72 17.34 6.05
CA ASP A 17 -5.54 18.21 5.20
C ASP A 17 -7.01 17.79 5.14
N SER A 18 -7.36 16.62 5.67
CA SER A 18 -8.71 16.08 5.64
C SER A 18 -9.04 15.29 6.91
N ASP A 19 -10.28 15.48 7.41
CA ASP A 19 -10.88 14.71 8.50
C ASP A 19 -11.57 13.42 8.00
N ALA A 20 -11.43 13.07 6.73
CA ALA A 20 -11.97 11.83 6.17
C ALA A 20 -11.46 10.62 6.94
N LYS A 21 -12.39 9.74 7.35
CA LYS A 21 -12.05 8.51 8.08
C LYS A 21 -11.20 7.55 7.25
N TYR A 22 -11.47 7.47 5.95
CA TYR A 22 -10.76 6.57 5.04
C TYR A 22 -9.90 7.39 4.09
N LYS A 23 -8.61 7.06 4.02
CA LYS A 23 -7.64 7.75 3.18
C LYS A 23 -6.94 6.75 2.27
N VAL A 24 -6.70 7.14 1.03
CA VAL A 24 -5.94 6.34 0.06
C VAL A 24 -4.72 7.14 -0.36
N TYR A 25 -3.57 6.53 -0.19
CA TYR A 25 -2.27 7.02 -0.63
C TYR A 25 -1.82 6.16 -1.81
N LEU A 26 -1.47 6.78 -2.91
CA LEU A 26 -1.03 6.05 -4.10
C LEU A 26 0.05 6.82 -4.85
N HIS A 27 0.88 6.09 -5.59
CA HIS A 27 1.86 6.68 -6.47
C HIS A 27 1.17 7.37 -7.66
N GLN A 28 1.82 8.38 -8.22
CA GLN A 28 1.31 9.16 -9.36
C GLN A 28 1.14 8.34 -10.65
N ASP A 29 1.84 7.21 -10.76
CA ASP A 29 1.86 6.28 -11.88
C ASP A 29 1.03 4.99 -11.62
N VAL A 30 0.16 5.03 -10.59
CA VAL A 30 -0.76 3.94 -10.28
C VAL A 30 -2.17 4.29 -10.72
N PHE A 31 -2.78 3.41 -11.52
CA PHE A 31 -4.13 3.54 -12.03
C PHE A 31 -5.03 2.45 -11.45
N ILE A 32 -6.14 2.87 -10.85
CA ILE A 32 -7.16 1.93 -10.34
C ILE A 32 -7.98 1.43 -11.53
N GLN A 33 -7.97 0.11 -11.75
CA GLN A 33 -8.71 -0.56 -12.83
C GLN A 33 -9.94 -1.35 -12.33
N GLU A 34 -10.00 -1.64 -11.02
CA GLU A 34 -11.16 -2.33 -10.43
C GLU A 34 -12.28 -1.33 -10.15
N SER A 35 -13.41 -1.50 -10.83
CA SER A 35 -14.56 -0.59 -10.73
C SER A 35 -15.22 -0.55 -9.35
N HIS A 36 -15.10 -1.64 -8.58
CA HIS A 36 -15.65 -1.76 -7.22
C HIS A 36 -14.58 -1.58 -6.12
N PHE A 37 -13.47 -0.93 -6.47
CA PHE A 37 -12.34 -0.75 -5.56
C PHE A 37 -12.74 -0.12 -4.22
N ILE A 38 -13.53 0.96 -4.26
CA ILE A 38 -13.98 1.66 -3.06
C ILE A 38 -14.87 0.77 -2.20
N GLU A 39 -15.84 0.09 -2.81
CA GLU A 39 -16.74 -0.82 -2.13
C GLU A 39 -15.95 -1.95 -1.44
N TYR A 40 -14.98 -2.53 -2.12
CA TYR A 40 -14.14 -3.60 -1.55
C TYR A 40 -13.27 -3.12 -0.38
N LEU A 41 -12.76 -1.90 -0.40
CA LEU A 41 -12.04 -1.31 0.73
C LEU A 41 -12.98 -1.08 1.92
N LEU A 42 -14.12 -0.41 1.66
CA LEU A 42 -15.09 -0.06 2.70
C LEU A 42 -15.66 -1.30 3.38
N GLU A 43 -15.99 -2.33 2.61
CA GLU A 43 -16.49 -3.60 3.14
C GLU A 43 -15.53 -4.18 4.19
N ARG A 44 -14.24 -4.24 3.89
CA ARG A 44 -13.22 -4.78 4.79
C ARG A 44 -13.02 -3.94 6.04
N PHE A 45 -12.93 -2.64 5.89
CA PHE A 45 -12.77 -1.72 7.02
C PHE A 45 -14.01 -1.70 7.94
N GLN A 46 -15.21 -1.80 7.37
CA GLN A 46 -16.46 -1.82 8.15
C GLN A 46 -16.67 -3.16 8.87
N GLN A 47 -16.23 -4.27 8.27
CA GLN A 47 -16.34 -5.60 8.87
C GLN A 47 -15.30 -5.86 9.96
N ASN A 48 -14.15 -5.19 9.91
CA ASN A 48 -13.07 -5.43 10.86
C ASN A 48 -12.34 -4.12 11.25
N ALA A 49 -12.63 -3.65 12.46
CA ALA A 49 -12.00 -2.47 13.03
C ALA A 49 -10.50 -2.65 13.33
N ASP A 50 -9.99 -3.89 13.40
CA ASP A 50 -8.57 -4.14 13.65
C ASP A 50 -7.69 -3.93 12.40
N ILE A 51 -8.30 -3.82 11.21
CA ILE A 51 -7.56 -3.51 9.99
C ILE A 51 -7.19 -2.02 9.99
N GLY A 52 -5.93 -1.69 10.16
CA GLY A 52 -5.42 -0.31 10.08
C GLY A 52 -5.08 0.11 8.66
N MET A 53 -4.56 -0.83 7.87
CA MET A 53 -4.10 -0.55 6.52
C MET A 53 -4.41 -1.70 5.56
N ILE A 54 -4.78 -1.35 4.33
CA ILE A 54 -4.95 -2.27 3.21
C ILE A 54 -4.00 -1.84 2.09
N GLY A 55 -3.23 -2.79 1.54
CA GLY A 55 -2.44 -2.62 0.33
C GLY A 55 -2.82 -3.64 -0.73
N VAL A 56 -2.36 -3.47 -1.96
CA VAL A 56 -2.65 -4.39 -3.08
C VAL A 56 -1.54 -5.42 -3.31
N MET A 57 -0.35 -5.16 -2.75
CA MET A 57 0.81 -6.04 -2.78
C MET A 57 1.54 -5.94 -1.44
N GLY A 58 2.11 -7.06 -0.96
CA GLY A 58 2.85 -7.04 0.29
C GLY A 58 3.54 -8.35 0.64
N GLY A 59 4.19 -8.36 1.80
CA GLY A 59 4.93 -9.50 2.32
C GLY A 59 4.35 -10.02 3.64
N ILE A 60 4.04 -11.33 3.70
CA ILE A 60 3.60 -12.01 4.93
C ILE A 60 4.68 -11.90 6.02
N GLY A 61 5.96 -11.93 5.63
CA GLY A 61 7.10 -11.68 6.51
C GLY A 61 8.11 -10.76 5.85
N MET A 62 8.95 -10.10 6.66
CA MET A 62 10.04 -9.26 6.17
C MET A 62 11.37 -10.03 6.18
N PRO A 63 12.18 -9.92 5.13
CA PRO A 63 13.51 -10.51 5.14
C PRO A 63 14.42 -9.77 6.12
N LYS A 64 15.40 -10.47 6.68
CA LYS A 64 16.38 -9.88 7.62
C LYS A 64 17.21 -8.75 6.99
N THR A 65 17.30 -8.72 5.67
CA THR A 65 17.99 -7.67 4.90
C THR A 65 17.22 -6.37 4.84
N GLY A 66 15.92 -6.36 5.19
CA GLY A 66 15.03 -5.20 5.03
C GLY A 66 14.60 -4.92 3.59
N VAL A 67 15.08 -5.69 2.61
CA VAL A 67 14.74 -5.49 1.19
C VAL A 67 13.33 -6.02 0.93
N ALA A 68 12.35 -5.14 1.01
CA ALA A 68 10.94 -5.46 1.06
C ALA A 68 10.43 -6.18 -0.19
N TYR A 69 10.81 -5.73 -1.38
CA TYR A 69 10.33 -6.33 -2.63
C TYR A 69 10.72 -7.82 -2.80
N LEU A 70 11.75 -8.30 -2.12
CA LEU A 70 12.11 -9.72 -2.10
C LEU A 70 11.13 -10.57 -1.28
N ALA A 71 10.28 -9.92 -0.47
CA ALA A 71 9.30 -10.56 0.39
C ALA A 71 7.86 -10.47 -0.18
N TRP A 72 7.63 -9.75 -1.28
CA TRP A 72 6.29 -9.60 -1.84
C TRP A 72 5.72 -10.95 -2.29
N ASN A 73 4.82 -11.50 -1.49
CA ASN A 73 4.22 -12.82 -1.68
C ASN A 73 2.71 -12.85 -1.37
N ALA A 74 2.09 -11.69 -1.24
CA ALA A 74 0.65 -11.49 -1.13
C ALA A 74 0.20 -10.40 -2.11
N GLY A 75 -0.94 -10.59 -2.76
CA GLY A 75 -1.55 -9.62 -3.66
C GLY A 75 -1.27 -9.83 -5.15
N ALA A 76 -1.71 -8.86 -5.94
CA ALA A 76 -1.54 -8.86 -7.39
C ALA A 76 -1.49 -7.42 -7.93
N VAL A 77 -0.59 -7.17 -8.88
CA VAL A 77 -0.41 -5.89 -9.57
C VAL A 77 -0.11 -6.15 -11.04
N ASN A 78 -0.77 -5.43 -11.94
CA ASN A 78 -0.33 -5.32 -13.31
C ASN A 78 0.73 -4.22 -13.41
N CYS A 79 1.89 -4.52 -13.98
CA CYS A 79 2.92 -3.53 -14.25
C CYS A 79 3.07 -3.30 -15.73
N CYS A 80 3.28 -2.04 -16.13
CA CYS A 80 3.72 -1.67 -17.46
C CYS A 80 5.13 -1.07 -17.34
N ASP A 81 6.11 -1.77 -17.90
CA ASP A 81 7.51 -1.35 -17.85
C ASP A 81 7.81 -0.26 -18.91
N PRO A 82 8.95 0.47 -18.84
CA PRO A 82 9.32 1.50 -19.83
C PRO A 82 9.40 1.00 -21.28
N ASP A 83 9.60 -0.29 -21.50
CA ASP A 83 9.57 -0.92 -22.82
C ASP A 83 8.14 -1.35 -23.26
N MET A 84 7.11 -0.87 -22.55
CA MET A 84 5.69 -1.17 -22.76
C MET A 84 5.34 -2.66 -22.61
N ALA A 85 6.17 -3.42 -21.90
CA ALA A 85 5.88 -4.80 -21.58
C ALA A 85 4.95 -4.91 -20.37
N TYR A 86 3.79 -5.50 -20.54
CA TYR A 86 2.89 -5.80 -19.44
C TYR A 86 3.36 -7.04 -18.67
N ARG A 87 3.47 -6.92 -17.36
CA ARG A 87 3.79 -8.02 -16.45
C ARG A 87 2.79 -8.08 -15.31
N LEU A 88 2.30 -9.30 -15.05
CA LEU A 88 1.47 -9.58 -13.89
C LEU A 88 2.35 -10.09 -12.74
N TYR A 89 2.38 -9.34 -11.65
CA TYR A 89 2.90 -9.83 -10.37
C TYR A 89 1.74 -10.30 -9.52
N CYS A 90 1.75 -11.57 -9.11
CA CYS A 90 0.73 -12.11 -8.24
C CYS A 90 1.28 -13.16 -7.28
N ALA A 91 0.69 -13.21 -6.11
CA ALA A 91 0.95 -14.26 -5.14
C ALA A 91 0.33 -15.58 -5.61
N LYS A 92 1.16 -16.60 -5.78
CA LYS A 92 0.68 -17.93 -6.14
C LYS A 92 -0.20 -18.48 -5.03
N ASN A 93 -1.39 -19.01 -5.41
CA ASN A 93 -2.32 -19.71 -4.51
C ASN A 93 -2.98 -18.84 -3.41
N GLN A 94 -2.95 -17.51 -3.50
CA GLN A 94 -3.79 -16.70 -2.62
C GLN A 94 -5.27 -16.89 -3.00
N LYS A 95 -6.12 -17.21 -2.01
CA LYS A 95 -7.57 -17.44 -2.19
C LYS A 95 -8.42 -16.68 -1.17
N GLU A 96 -7.79 -15.98 -0.26
CA GLU A 96 -8.39 -15.22 0.83
C GLU A 96 -7.53 -14.00 1.16
N ASP A 97 -8.08 -13.05 1.90
CA ASP A 97 -7.33 -11.90 2.40
C ASP A 97 -6.19 -12.37 3.31
N ARG A 98 -5.03 -11.70 3.25
CA ARG A 98 -3.84 -12.06 4.01
C ARG A 98 -3.42 -10.94 4.94
N ILE A 99 -3.20 -11.28 6.22
CA ILE A 99 -2.45 -10.41 7.13
C ILE A 99 -0.99 -10.49 6.75
N VAL A 100 -0.37 -9.32 6.57
CA VAL A 100 1.01 -9.18 6.09
C VAL A 100 1.85 -8.37 7.08
N ALA A 101 3.17 -8.49 6.97
CA ALA A 101 4.10 -7.70 7.77
C ALA A 101 4.21 -6.27 7.26
N ALA A 102 4.17 -6.10 5.95
CA ALA A 102 4.21 -4.80 5.27
C ALA A 102 3.58 -4.90 3.88
N VAL A 103 3.12 -3.76 3.38
CA VAL A 103 2.63 -3.59 2.01
C VAL A 103 3.58 -2.73 1.19
N ASP A 104 3.46 -2.82 -0.12
CA ASP A 104 4.11 -1.93 -1.07
C ASP A 104 3.42 -0.57 -1.09
N GLY A 105 4.20 0.48 -1.19
CA GLY A 105 3.74 1.87 -1.14
C GLY A 105 2.95 2.32 -2.36
N LEU A 106 2.93 1.52 -3.43
CA LEU A 106 2.22 1.89 -4.68
C LEU A 106 0.74 2.23 -4.43
N LEU A 107 0.10 1.53 -3.48
CA LEU A 107 -1.23 1.88 -2.96
C LEU A 107 -1.38 1.40 -1.52
N MET A 108 -1.75 2.34 -0.64
CA MET A 108 -2.05 2.10 0.76
C MET A 108 -3.35 2.80 1.13
N ALA A 109 -4.33 2.06 1.64
CA ALA A 109 -5.57 2.62 2.18
C ALA A 109 -5.59 2.46 3.70
N THR A 110 -6.02 3.50 4.44
CA THR A 110 -6.07 3.49 5.91
C THR A 110 -7.42 3.91 6.43
N GLN A 111 -7.78 3.44 7.63
CA GLN A 111 -8.96 3.94 8.38
C GLN A 111 -8.60 4.64 9.68
N TYR A 112 -7.32 4.73 10.01
CA TYR A 112 -6.80 5.43 11.18
C TYR A 112 -5.62 6.30 10.79
N ASP A 113 -5.52 7.45 11.43
CA ASP A 113 -4.41 8.37 11.26
C ASP A 113 -3.28 7.97 12.20
N VAL A 114 -2.23 7.38 11.64
CA VAL A 114 -0.98 7.08 12.31
C VAL A 114 0.12 7.87 11.60
N ALA A 115 0.82 8.71 12.35
CA ALA A 115 1.83 9.61 11.77
C ALA A 115 2.92 8.83 11.02
N TRP A 116 3.26 9.31 9.85
CA TRP A 116 4.39 8.84 9.07
C TRP A 116 5.70 9.34 9.68
N ARG A 117 6.71 8.51 9.71
CA ARG A 117 8.00 8.79 10.36
C ARG A 117 8.89 9.72 9.51
N GLU A 118 8.40 10.95 9.24
CA GLU A 118 9.17 11.99 8.54
C GLU A 118 10.42 12.45 9.31
N ASP A 119 10.47 12.16 10.62
CA ASP A 119 11.64 12.35 11.47
C ASP A 119 12.79 11.38 11.16
N LEU A 120 12.50 10.22 10.56
CA LEU A 120 13.49 9.19 10.21
C LEU A 120 13.68 9.02 8.71
N PHE A 121 12.59 9.12 7.95
CA PHE A 121 12.59 8.85 6.50
C PHE A 121 12.42 10.15 5.73
N VAL A 122 13.54 10.78 5.43
CA VAL A 122 13.62 12.09 4.79
C VAL A 122 13.71 12.05 3.26
N ASN A 123 13.62 10.84 2.68
CA ASN A 123 13.66 10.56 1.24
C ASN A 123 12.37 9.87 0.78
N PHE A 124 12.46 9.20 -0.36
CA PHE A 124 11.34 8.51 -1.00
C PHE A 124 11.37 6.98 -0.81
N ASP A 125 12.27 6.46 0.02
CA ASP A 125 12.41 5.03 0.28
C ASP A 125 11.92 4.65 1.68
N PHE A 126 11.52 3.39 1.84
CA PHE A 126 11.12 2.72 3.10
C PHE A 126 9.93 3.35 3.85
N TYR A 127 9.27 4.35 3.31
CA TYR A 127 8.11 4.98 3.92
C TYR A 127 6.95 3.99 4.11
N ASP A 128 6.74 3.09 3.17
CA ASP A 128 5.71 2.06 3.14
C ASP A 128 5.93 0.98 4.21
N VAL A 129 7.13 0.43 4.27
CA VAL A 129 7.52 -0.55 5.29
C VAL A 129 7.48 0.10 6.68
N SER A 130 7.99 1.32 6.80
CA SER A 130 7.95 2.10 8.05
C SER A 130 6.51 2.28 8.52
N GLN A 131 5.62 2.76 7.65
CA GLN A 131 4.22 2.97 8.01
C GLN A 131 3.50 1.67 8.36
N SER A 132 3.79 0.59 7.65
CA SER A 132 3.28 -0.73 8.01
C SER A 132 3.69 -1.13 9.43
N PHE A 133 4.93 -0.85 9.84
CA PHE A 133 5.37 -1.11 11.21
C PHE A 133 4.73 -0.19 12.23
N GLU A 134 4.58 1.11 11.96
CA GLU A 134 3.93 2.05 12.87
C GLU A 134 2.44 1.66 13.08
N MET A 135 1.71 1.29 12.04
CA MET A 135 0.35 0.76 12.15
C MET A 135 0.30 -0.50 13.04
N ARG A 136 1.23 -1.44 12.86
CA ARG A 136 1.30 -2.65 13.70
C ARG A 136 1.66 -2.35 15.15
N LYS A 137 2.55 -1.41 15.41
CA LYS A 137 2.88 -0.92 16.76
C LYS A 137 1.68 -0.26 17.44
N ALA A 138 0.82 0.40 16.66
CA ALA A 138 -0.45 0.93 17.14
C ALA A 138 -1.51 -0.16 17.41
N GLY A 139 -1.21 -1.42 17.11
CA GLY A 139 -2.08 -2.57 17.39
C GLY A 139 -2.95 -2.99 16.20
N TYR A 140 -2.77 -2.41 15.03
CA TYR A 140 -3.58 -2.71 13.85
C TYR A 140 -2.98 -3.81 12.97
N HIS A 141 -3.85 -4.47 12.22
CA HIS A 141 -3.47 -5.41 11.18
C HIS A 141 -3.26 -4.69 9.84
N ILE A 142 -2.29 -5.19 9.08
CA ILE A 142 -2.06 -4.81 7.69
C ILE A 142 -2.59 -5.96 6.83
N VAL A 143 -3.42 -5.65 5.85
CA VAL A 143 -4.08 -6.67 5.03
C VAL A 143 -3.82 -6.45 3.55
N VAL A 144 -3.55 -7.53 2.84
CA VAL A 144 -3.59 -7.59 1.38
C VAL A 144 -4.78 -8.45 0.97
N PRO A 145 -5.83 -7.86 0.36
CA PRO A 145 -7.01 -8.57 -0.07
C PRO A 145 -6.72 -9.63 -1.12
N TYR A 146 -7.56 -10.68 -1.15
CA TYR A 146 -7.62 -11.54 -2.32
C TYR A 146 -8.13 -10.75 -3.52
N GLN A 147 -7.39 -10.83 -4.61
CA GLN A 147 -7.72 -10.18 -5.87
C GLN A 147 -7.88 -11.25 -6.94
N LYS A 148 -9.10 -11.43 -7.45
CA LYS A 148 -9.35 -12.32 -8.59
C LYS A 148 -8.64 -11.82 -9.86
N THR A 149 -8.63 -10.51 -10.02
CA THR A 149 -7.87 -9.74 -11.00
C THR A 149 -7.17 -8.60 -10.27
N PRO A 150 -5.98 -8.14 -10.69
CA PRO A 150 -5.33 -7.02 -10.04
C PRO A 150 -6.22 -5.78 -10.01
N TRP A 151 -6.24 -5.09 -8.87
CA TRP A 151 -7.04 -3.87 -8.72
C TRP A 151 -6.40 -2.65 -9.35
N VAL A 152 -5.10 -2.71 -9.59
CA VAL A 152 -4.32 -1.57 -10.10
C VAL A 152 -3.36 -1.97 -11.21
N ILE A 153 -3.02 -0.97 -12.01
CA ILE A 153 -1.88 -0.96 -12.93
C ILE A 153 -0.84 0.01 -12.37
N HIS A 154 0.40 -0.44 -12.24
CA HIS A 154 1.56 0.40 -11.98
C HIS A 154 2.27 0.64 -13.31
N ASP A 155 2.19 1.86 -13.81
CA ASP A 155 2.73 2.25 -15.12
C ASP A 155 4.02 3.04 -14.98
N SER A 156 5.15 2.34 -14.88
CA SER A 156 6.47 2.95 -14.78
C SER A 156 7.01 3.46 -16.13
N SER A 157 6.22 3.41 -17.21
CA SER A 157 6.62 3.93 -18.51
C SER A 157 6.74 5.46 -18.58
N PHE A 158 6.19 6.15 -17.57
CA PHE A 158 6.25 7.61 -17.40
C PHE A 158 7.31 8.09 -16.41
N ALA A 159 8.10 7.19 -15.82
CA ALA A 159 9.12 7.52 -14.82
C ALA A 159 10.45 7.97 -15.46
#